data_310b2039cf95cdebd68cefbc71f78644
#
_entry.id   310b2039cf95cdebd68cefbc71f78644
#
_cell.length_a   1.000
_cell.length_b   1.000
_cell.length_c   1.000
_cell.angle_alpha   90.00
_cell.angle_beta   90.00
_cell.angle_gamma   90.00
#
_symmetry.space_group_name_H-M   'P 1'
#
loop_
_entity.id
_entity.type
_entity.pdbx_description
1 polymer ?
#
loop_
_entity_poly.entity_id
_entity_poly.type
_entity_poly.pdbx_seq_one_letter_code
_entity_poly.pdbx_strand_id
1 'polypeptide(L)'
;MAQGAKPGEGGQLPGHKVDEVIAKTRHSIAGVGLISPPPHHDIYSIEDLAQLIYDLKNVNPQARIAVKLVSEVGVGTVAAGVSKAHADVVLISGDNGGTGASPLSSIKHAGLPWELGLAETQQVLLLNDLRSRIRVQTDGKLQTGRDVVIAALLGAEEYGFATMPLITMGCIMMRKCHLNTCAVGIATQDPVLRARFTGQPEHVVNFFFFIAEQMRQHMAKLGFRTVDEMVGRVDRIDAAVADLHWKAKGINLSSILYAPTLPSRVARRRMQAQDHGLGAALDHALIAKAAPALESQTKVKGSFAIRNVHRTVGAMLGGQIARKYGSAGLPDGTIHYKFQGSAGQSFGAFVPSGVTLELEGDANDYLGKGLSGGRIITYPPKTSSFLPEESIVVGNVVLYGATSGEVFLNGIAGERFAVRNSGAIAVVEGCGDHGCEYMTNGTVIVLGKAGRNFAAGMSGGIAYVYDGRGDFSVRRCNRTSVDLEPLVLESDVERVRNLLERHRDYTGSPRAAWMLEHWAAAQPGFIKVFPHEYKRVLGVPRVETVYSSPSSSSHLIPSTAEVLHG
;
A
#
# COMPACT_ATOMS: atom_id res chain seq x y z
N MET A 1 -4.32 7.51 -3.20
CA MET A 1 -3.57 6.92 -2.11
C MET A 1 -2.52 7.84 -1.51
N ALA A 2 -1.70 8.54 -2.23
CA ALA A 2 -0.88 9.60 -1.66
C ALA A 2 -1.74 10.83 -1.35
N GLN A 3 -1.34 11.60 -0.35
CA GLN A 3 -1.92 12.91 -0.14
C GLN A 3 -1.14 13.92 -0.98
N GLY A 4 -1.80 14.63 -1.91
CA GLY A 4 -1.16 15.49 -2.86
C GLY A 4 -0.24 16.53 -2.23
N ALA A 5 -0.74 17.39 -1.40
CA ALA A 5 0.00 18.50 -0.80
C ALA A 5 0.99 18.13 0.32
N LYS A 6 1.29 16.84 0.54
CA LYS A 6 2.11 16.41 1.69
C LYS A 6 2.96 15.16 1.43
N PRO A 7 3.82 15.18 0.43
CA PRO A 7 4.64 14.01 0.12
C PRO A 7 5.55 13.58 1.27
N GLY A 8 5.95 14.50 2.16
CA GLY A 8 6.85 14.18 3.28
C GLY A 8 6.18 13.73 4.58
N GLU A 9 4.88 13.99 4.77
CA GLU A 9 4.19 13.68 6.04
C GLU A 9 3.19 12.55 5.92
N GLY A 10 2.78 12.27 4.76
CA GLY A 10 1.94 11.16 4.34
C GLY A 10 0.82 10.81 5.25
N GLY A 11 -0.17 10.81 5.61
CA GLY A 11 -1.30 10.24 6.38
C GLY A 11 -0.97 9.79 7.81
N GLN A 12 0.09 10.29 8.43
CA GLN A 12 0.36 10.09 9.84
C GLN A 12 -0.86 10.52 10.67
N LEU A 13 -1.29 9.68 11.60
CA LEU A 13 -2.36 9.98 12.52
C LEU A 13 -1.85 9.82 13.95
N PRO A 14 -1.91 10.87 14.79
CA PRO A 14 -1.45 10.78 16.17
C PRO A 14 -2.32 9.83 16.98
N GLY A 15 -1.73 9.10 17.94
CA GLY A 15 -2.40 8.04 18.71
C GLY A 15 -3.70 8.48 19.38
N HIS A 16 -3.77 9.72 19.90
CA HIS A 16 -4.99 10.25 20.53
C HIS A 16 -6.19 10.41 19.56
N LYS A 17 -5.97 10.30 18.26
CA LYS A 17 -7.03 10.27 17.23
C LYS A 17 -7.37 8.86 16.73
N VAL A 18 -6.61 7.86 17.16
CA VAL A 18 -6.84 6.45 16.79
C VAL A 18 -7.75 5.82 17.82
N ASP A 19 -9.06 5.92 17.59
CA ASP A 19 -10.07 5.21 18.36
C ASP A 19 -10.21 3.75 17.91
N GLU A 20 -11.11 2.99 18.52
CA GLU A 20 -11.36 1.58 18.20
C GLU A 20 -11.83 1.38 16.74
N VAL A 21 -12.64 2.32 16.22
CA VAL A 21 -13.17 2.24 14.85
C VAL A 21 -12.04 2.47 13.84
N ILE A 22 -11.20 3.47 14.08
CA ILE A 22 -10.04 3.75 13.23
C ILE A 22 -9.03 2.61 13.31
N ALA A 23 -8.73 2.12 14.53
CA ALA A 23 -7.82 1.00 14.74
C ALA A 23 -8.28 -0.25 13.97
N LYS A 24 -9.56 -0.63 14.10
CA LYS A 24 -10.14 -1.75 13.36
C LYS A 24 -10.05 -1.55 11.84
N THR A 25 -10.40 -0.35 11.34
CA THR A 25 -10.38 -0.03 9.91
C THR A 25 -8.96 -0.04 9.34
N ARG A 26 -7.97 0.32 10.16
CA ARG A 26 -6.56 0.41 9.76
C ARG A 26 -5.73 -0.82 10.13
N HIS A 27 -6.36 -1.87 10.66
CA HIS A 27 -5.68 -3.07 11.17
C HIS A 27 -4.52 -2.70 12.10
N SER A 28 -4.82 -1.87 13.11
CA SER A 28 -3.87 -1.36 14.09
C SER A 28 -4.46 -1.46 15.51
N ILE A 29 -3.77 -0.88 16.47
CA ILE A 29 -4.15 -0.89 17.89
C ILE A 29 -4.64 0.49 18.30
N ALA A 30 -5.78 0.57 19.01
CA ALA A 30 -6.31 1.83 19.49
C ALA A 30 -5.30 2.55 20.40
N GLY A 31 -5.19 3.87 20.27
CA GLY A 31 -4.26 4.68 21.03
C GLY A 31 -2.81 4.65 20.52
N VAL A 32 -2.48 3.85 19.52
CA VAL A 32 -1.16 3.82 18.89
C VAL A 32 -1.15 4.70 17.65
N GLY A 33 -0.15 5.57 17.51
CA GLY A 33 0.00 6.44 16.36
C GLY A 33 0.18 5.64 15.07
N LEU A 34 -0.52 6.06 14.02
CA LEU A 34 -0.37 5.48 12.68
C LEU A 34 0.72 6.23 11.94
N ILE A 35 1.77 5.53 11.57
CA ILE A 35 2.77 6.03 10.65
C ILE A 35 2.23 5.72 9.25
N SER A 36 2.16 6.71 8.45
CA SER A 36 1.66 6.53 7.10
C SER A 36 2.75 6.82 6.11
N PRO A 37 2.39 6.80 4.92
CA PRO A 37 1.46 5.97 4.22
C PRO A 37 2.14 4.93 3.36
N PRO A 38 1.40 4.02 3.02
CA PRO A 38 1.59 3.35 1.76
C PRO A 38 1.49 4.41 0.67
N PRO A 39 1.91 4.30 -0.45
CA PRO A 39 2.82 3.46 -1.17
C PRO A 39 4.27 3.97 -1.18
N HIS A 40 4.62 4.98 -0.40
CA HIS A 40 5.95 5.60 -0.41
C HIS A 40 7.10 4.64 -0.10
N HIS A 41 6.81 3.55 0.60
CA HIS A 41 7.83 2.60 1.03
C HIS A 41 8.00 1.41 0.09
N ASP A 42 7.16 1.30 -0.95
CA ASP A 42 7.15 0.13 -1.83
C ASP A 42 7.19 0.47 -3.30
N ILE A 43 6.87 1.71 -3.66
CA ILE A 43 6.82 2.15 -5.04
C ILE A 43 7.95 3.13 -5.26
N TYR A 44 9.00 2.65 -5.93
CA TYR A 44 10.20 3.42 -6.24
C TYR A 44 10.34 3.72 -7.73
N SER A 45 9.50 3.09 -8.55
CA SER A 45 9.52 3.25 -10.00
C SER A 45 8.12 3.23 -10.59
N ILE A 46 8.00 3.61 -11.86
CA ILE A 46 6.74 3.48 -12.63
C ILE A 46 6.35 2.01 -12.80
N GLU A 47 7.32 1.11 -12.85
CA GLU A 47 7.11 -0.34 -12.96
C GLU A 47 6.45 -0.90 -11.71
N ASP A 48 6.88 -0.48 -10.52
CA ASP A 48 6.24 -0.85 -9.24
C ASP A 48 4.80 -0.34 -9.19
N LEU A 49 4.56 0.89 -9.64
CA LEU A 49 3.22 1.45 -9.74
C LEU A 49 2.35 0.66 -10.73
N ALA A 50 2.90 0.30 -11.89
CA ALA A 50 2.20 -0.51 -12.88
C ALA A 50 1.83 -1.88 -12.32
N GLN A 51 2.69 -2.49 -11.52
CA GLN A 51 2.39 -3.75 -10.83
C GLN A 51 1.24 -3.59 -9.84
N LEU A 52 1.24 -2.52 -9.02
CA LEU A 52 0.14 -2.26 -8.09
C LEU A 52 -1.20 -2.01 -8.82
N ILE A 53 -1.17 -1.26 -9.93
CA ILE A 53 -2.37 -1.03 -10.75
C ILE A 53 -2.88 -2.37 -11.31
N TYR A 54 -1.98 -3.21 -11.81
CA TYR A 54 -2.32 -4.55 -12.30
C TYR A 54 -2.92 -5.42 -11.18
N ASP A 55 -2.33 -5.42 -9.97
CA ASP A 55 -2.84 -6.14 -8.81
C ASP A 55 -4.29 -5.74 -8.48
N LEU A 56 -4.56 -4.45 -8.42
CA LEU A 56 -5.89 -3.91 -8.10
C LEU A 56 -6.92 -4.23 -9.20
N LYS A 57 -6.50 -4.21 -10.46
CA LYS A 57 -7.35 -4.61 -11.59
C LYS A 57 -7.67 -6.10 -11.58
N ASN A 58 -6.74 -6.95 -11.14
CA ASN A 58 -7.03 -8.38 -10.96
C ASN A 58 -8.09 -8.62 -9.87
N VAL A 59 -8.07 -7.85 -8.79
CA VAL A 59 -9.10 -7.95 -7.74
C VAL A 59 -10.47 -7.47 -8.22
N ASN A 60 -10.50 -6.34 -8.92
CA ASN A 60 -11.73 -5.77 -9.45
C ASN A 60 -11.51 -5.10 -10.82
N PRO A 61 -11.75 -5.84 -11.92
CA PRO A 61 -11.57 -5.32 -13.29
C PRO A 61 -12.41 -4.07 -13.61
N GLN A 62 -13.54 -3.88 -12.92
CA GLN A 62 -14.45 -2.75 -13.16
C GLN A 62 -14.04 -1.50 -12.38
N ALA A 63 -13.21 -1.62 -11.34
CA ALA A 63 -12.75 -0.48 -10.57
C ALA A 63 -11.87 0.45 -11.41
N ARG A 64 -12.10 1.75 -11.29
CA ARG A 64 -11.21 2.77 -11.85
C ARG A 64 -10.04 2.98 -10.89
N ILE A 65 -8.83 2.82 -11.38
CA ILE A 65 -7.61 3.04 -10.59
C ILE A 65 -7.13 4.46 -10.84
N ALA A 66 -7.10 5.25 -9.76
CA ALA A 66 -6.65 6.64 -9.77
C ALA A 66 -5.30 6.77 -9.06
N VAL A 67 -4.38 7.52 -9.68
CA VAL A 67 -3.09 7.88 -9.09
C VAL A 67 -3.09 9.38 -8.82
N LYS A 68 -2.77 9.76 -7.57
CA LYS A 68 -2.71 11.16 -7.14
C LYS A 68 -1.27 11.65 -7.15
N LEU A 69 -1.03 12.77 -7.82
CA LEU A 69 0.25 13.45 -7.92
C LEU A 69 0.13 14.88 -7.37
N VAL A 70 1.22 15.38 -6.82
CA VAL A 70 1.33 16.78 -6.39
C VAL A 70 1.64 17.65 -7.62
N SER A 71 1.01 18.81 -7.71
CA SER A 71 1.40 19.85 -8.67
C SER A 71 2.79 20.37 -8.29
N GLU A 72 3.77 19.99 -9.07
CA GLU A 72 5.17 20.41 -8.94
C GLU A 72 5.83 20.39 -10.33
N VAL A 73 7.02 20.97 -10.44
CA VAL A 73 7.78 20.97 -11.71
C VAL A 73 8.13 19.53 -12.10
N GLY A 74 7.81 19.15 -13.34
CA GLY A 74 8.04 17.80 -13.85
C GLY A 74 6.87 16.83 -13.65
N VAL A 75 5.76 17.24 -13.00
CA VAL A 75 4.60 16.39 -12.76
C VAL A 75 4.01 15.82 -14.06
N GLY A 76 4.08 16.55 -15.17
CA GLY A 76 3.64 16.07 -16.47
C GLY A 76 4.39 14.82 -16.93
N THR A 77 5.69 14.73 -16.67
CA THR A 77 6.50 13.54 -16.98
C THR A 77 6.08 12.35 -16.13
N VAL A 78 5.83 12.57 -14.84
CA VAL A 78 5.32 11.53 -13.94
C VAL A 78 3.92 11.07 -14.39
N ALA A 79 3.05 12.00 -14.80
CA ALA A 79 1.71 11.67 -15.31
C ALA A 79 1.76 10.87 -16.62
N ALA A 80 2.74 11.12 -17.49
CA ALA A 80 2.97 10.29 -18.67
C ALA A 80 3.37 8.85 -18.28
N GLY A 81 4.22 8.69 -17.27
CA GLY A 81 4.55 7.40 -16.68
C GLY A 81 3.31 6.70 -16.10
N VAL A 82 2.47 7.41 -15.35
CA VAL A 82 1.19 6.91 -14.79
C VAL A 82 0.25 6.43 -15.88
N SER A 83 0.15 7.18 -17.00
CA SER A 83 -0.65 6.77 -18.16
C SER A 83 -0.11 5.49 -18.82
N LYS A 84 1.22 5.36 -18.96
CA LYS A 84 1.88 4.16 -19.48
C LYS A 84 1.73 2.96 -18.51
N ALA A 85 1.64 3.22 -17.21
CA ALA A 85 1.37 2.22 -16.17
C ALA A 85 -0.09 1.76 -16.14
N HIS A 86 -0.91 2.20 -17.09
CA HIS A 86 -2.32 1.84 -17.27
C HIS A 86 -3.28 2.32 -16.18
N ALA A 87 -2.99 3.40 -15.46
CA ALA A 87 -3.97 4.03 -14.59
C ALA A 87 -5.17 4.58 -15.39
N ASP A 88 -6.38 4.49 -14.83
CA ASP A 88 -7.59 5.05 -15.45
C ASP A 88 -7.70 6.56 -15.27
N VAL A 89 -7.18 7.06 -14.15
CA VAL A 89 -7.26 8.48 -13.74
C VAL A 89 -5.93 8.93 -13.16
N VAL A 90 -5.47 10.12 -13.56
CA VAL A 90 -4.43 10.86 -12.84
C VAL A 90 -5.05 12.10 -12.20
N LEU A 91 -4.88 12.25 -10.89
CA LEU A 91 -5.32 13.42 -10.13
C LEU A 91 -4.13 14.32 -9.86
N ILE A 92 -4.18 15.54 -10.36
CA ILE A 92 -3.21 16.59 -10.08
C ILE A 92 -3.72 17.45 -8.94
N SER A 93 -3.02 17.41 -7.82
CA SER A 93 -3.41 18.09 -6.58
C SER A 93 -2.59 19.36 -6.38
N GLY A 94 -3.25 20.48 -6.19
CA GLY A 94 -2.59 21.76 -5.89
C GLY A 94 -2.03 21.84 -4.46
N ASP A 95 -1.27 22.91 -4.19
CA ASP A 95 -0.68 23.23 -2.89
C ASP A 95 -1.73 23.46 -1.77
N ASN A 96 -2.89 23.92 -2.15
CA ASN A 96 -3.99 24.21 -1.23
C ASN A 96 -4.77 22.94 -0.89
N GLY A 97 -4.29 22.20 0.04
CA GLY A 97 -4.96 21.03 0.59
C GLY A 97 -5.03 21.08 2.11
N GLY A 98 -5.78 20.17 2.68
CA GLY A 98 -5.90 20.02 4.12
C GLY A 98 -5.82 18.57 4.55
N THR A 99 -5.41 18.36 5.78
CA THR A 99 -5.51 17.07 6.46
C THR A 99 -5.89 17.30 7.91
N GLY A 100 -6.67 16.38 8.46
CA GLY A 100 -6.97 16.35 9.89
C GLY A 100 -5.80 15.89 10.76
N ALA A 101 -4.66 15.55 10.18
CA ALA A 101 -3.50 14.96 10.89
C ALA A 101 -2.29 15.88 11.00
N SER A 102 -2.11 16.83 10.07
CA SER A 102 -0.88 17.60 9.96
C SER A 102 -1.02 19.06 10.38
N PRO A 103 0.04 19.66 10.93
CA PRO A 103 0.06 21.08 11.30
C PRO A 103 0.03 21.99 10.07
N LEU A 104 -0.28 23.27 10.30
CA LEU A 104 -0.47 24.26 9.24
C LEU A 104 0.80 24.51 8.41
N SER A 105 1.98 24.40 9.02
CA SER A 105 3.28 24.56 8.36
C SER A 105 3.46 23.57 7.19
N SER A 106 3.09 22.32 7.42
CA SER A 106 3.19 21.27 6.39
C SER A 106 2.18 21.44 5.26
N ILE A 107 1.04 22.08 5.54
CA ILE A 107 0.00 22.32 4.54
C ILE A 107 0.36 23.45 3.58
N LYS A 108 1.05 24.48 4.07
CA LYS A 108 1.26 25.71 3.33
C LYS A 108 2.42 25.70 2.33
N HIS A 109 3.33 24.74 2.43
CA HIS A 109 4.61 24.83 1.73
C HIS A 109 4.94 23.61 0.87
N ALA A 110 3.96 22.77 0.55
CA ALA A 110 4.15 21.61 -0.30
C ALA A 110 3.31 21.73 -1.58
N GLY A 111 3.98 21.68 -2.72
CA GLY A 111 3.33 21.77 -4.04
C GLY A 111 3.22 23.19 -4.60
N LEU A 112 2.69 23.27 -5.81
CA LEU A 112 2.39 24.47 -6.59
C LEU A 112 0.88 24.60 -6.78
N PRO A 113 0.38 25.78 -7.23
CA PRO A 113 -1.01 25.91 -7.67
C PRO A 113 -1.38 24.83 -8.69
N TRP A 114 -2.59 24.30 -8.58
CA TRP A 114 -3.07 23.21 -9.45
C TRP A 114 -3.05 23.59 -10.94
N GLU A 115 -3.21 24.85 -11.27
CA GLU A 115 -3.20 25.38 -12.63
C GLU A 115 -1.89 25.05 -13.35
N LEU A 116 -0.76 25.16 -12.65
CA LEU A 116 0.57 24.89 -13.19
C LEU A 116 0.74 23.40 -13.52
N GLY A 117 0.48 22.55 -12.53
CA GLY A 117 0.64 21.10 -12.71
C GLY A 117 -0.37 20.51 -13.70
N LEU A 118 -1.60 21.03 -13.73
CA LEU A 118 -2.62 20.60 -14.67
C LEU A 118 -2.25 20.96 -16.10
N ALA A 119 -1.81 22.20 -16.35
CA ALA A 119 -1.38 22.64 -17.68
C ALA A 119 -0.19 21.82 -18.18
N GLU A 120 0.84 21.64 -17.35
CA GLU A 120 2.00 20.81 -17.70
C GLU A 120 1.58 19.36 -18.01
N THR A 121 0.71 18.77 -17.17
CA THR A 121 0.20 17.41 -17.38
C THR A 121 -0.54 17.29 -18.73
N GLN A 122 -1.46 18.19 -19.01
CA GLN A 122 -2.21 18.21 -20.26
C GLN A 122 -1.27 18.30 -21.47
N GLN A 123 -0.32 19.23 -21.44
CA GLN A 123 0.64 19.44 -22.52
C GLN A 123 1.53 18.20 -22.76
N VAL A 124 2.11 17.63 -21.70
CA VAL A 124 2.98 16.46 -21.81
C VAL A 124 2.23 15.23 -22.30
N LEU A 125 1.01 15.00 -21.80
CA LEU A 125 0.17 13.88 -22.28
C LEU A 125 -0.21 14.04 -23.75
N LEU A 126 -0.48 15.26 -24.20
CA LEU A 126 -0.77 15.56 -25.61
C LEU A 126 0.45 15.32 -26.50
N LEU A 127 1.61 15.87 -26.13
CA LEU A 127 2.87 15.72 -26.87
C LEU A 127 3.32 14.28 -27.03
N ASN A 128 2.94 13.41 -26.10
CA ASN A 128 3.28 11.98 -26.12
C ASN A 128 2.16 11.07 -26.65
N ASP A 129 1.06 11.64 -27.17
CA ASP A 129 -0.14 10.89 -27.62
C ASP A 129 -0.72 9.93 -26.55
N LEU A 130 -0.64 10.34 -25.30
CA LEU A 130 -1.11 9.57 -24.14
C LEU A 130 -2.46 10.09 -23.59
N ARG A 131 -2.85 11.31 -23.97
CA ARG A 131 -4.00 12.00 -23.39
C ARG A 131 -5.32 11.25 -23.58
N SER A 132 -5.47 10.57 -24.71
CA SER A 132 -6.68 9.80 -25.03
C SER A 132 -6.91 8.58 -24.10
N ARG A 133 -5.88 8.13 -23.38
CA ARG A 133 -5.89 6.87 -22.61
C ARG A 133 -6.29 7.06 -21.16
N ILE A 134 -6.15 8.27 -20.60
CA ILE A 134 -6.29 8.52 -19.17
C ILE A 134 -7.17 9.75 -18.93
N ARG A 135 -8.01 9.70 -17.88
CA ARG A 135 -8.72 10.89 -17.38
C ARG A 135 -7.81 11.73 -16.52
N VAL A 136 -7.93 13.05 -16.66
CA VAL A 136 -7.23 14.00 -15.82
C VAL A 136 -8.22 14.62 -14.85
N GLN A 137 -7.91 14.50 -13.57
CA GLN A 137 -8.66 15.11 -12.47
C GLN A 137 -7.79 16.18 -11.81
N THR A 138 -8.39 17.23 -11.25
CA THR A 138 -7.67 18.20 -10.42
C THR A 138 -8.42 18.51 -9.15
N ASP A 139 -7.66 18.82 -8.09
CA ASP A 139 -8.14 19.38 -6.83
C ASP A 139 -7.13 20.44 -6.32
N GLY A 140 -7.44 21.08 -5.22
CA GLY A 140 -6.57 22.09 -4.64
C GLY A 140 -7.29 23.43 -4.46
N LYS A 141 -8.44 23.40 -3.76
CA LYS A 141 -9.24 24.59 -3.41
C LYS A 141 -10.09 25.14 -4.56
N LEU A 142 -10.69 24.27 -5.38
CA LEU A 142 -11.78 24.68 -6.26
C LEU A 142 -12.96 25.17 -5.41
N GLN A 143 -13.54 26.32 -5.75
CA GLN A 143 -14.56 27.00 -4.94
C GLN A 143 -15.81 27.39 -5.72
N THR A 144 -15.66 27.73 -6.99
CA THR A 144 -16.71 28.30 -7.83
C THR A 144 -16.86 27.55 -9.16
N GLY A 145 -17.99 27.74 -9.85
CA GLY A 145 -18.16 27.23 -11.20
C GLY A 145 -17.16 27.81 -12.20
N ARG A 146 -16.64 29.02 -11.94
CA ARG A 146 -15.56 29.61 -12.74
C ARG A 146 -14.26 28.82 -12.63
N ASP A 147 -13.89 28.38 -11.40
CA ASP A 147 -12.68 27.56 -11.20
C ASP A 147 -12.78 26.23 -11.97
N VAL A 148 -13.98 25.63 -11.94
CA VAL A 148 -14.26 24.39 -12.72
C VAL A 148 -14.10 24.62 -14.22
N VAL A 149 -14.60 25.74 -14.74
CA VAL A 149 -14.47 26.08 -16.17
C VAL A 149 -12.99 26.28 -16.53
N ILE A 150 -12.23 27.00 -15.71
CA ILE A 150 -10.78 27.18 -15.93
C ILE A 150 -10.07 25.82 -15.90
N ALA A 151 -10.38 24.97 -14.95
CA ALA A 151 -9.80 23.62 -14.86
C ALA A 151 -10.12 22.78 -16.10
N ALA A 152 -11.36 22.83 -16.60
CA ALA A 152 -11.71 22.16 -17.86
C ALA A 152 -10.94 22.70 -19.06
N LEU A 153 -10.87 24.03 -19.19
CA LEU A 153 -10.11 24.67 -20.28
C LEU A 153 -8.61 24.31 -20.25
N LEU A 154 -8.05 24.10 -19.05
CA LEU A 154 -6.67 23.63 -18.86
C LEU A 154 -6.51 22.11 -19.02
N GLY A 155 -7.61 21.35 -19.15
CA GLY A 155 -7.57 19.93 -19.52
C GLY A 155 -8.16 18.95 -18.51
N ALA A 156 -8.74 19.41 -17.37
CA ALA A 156 -9.38 18.51 -16.43
C ALA A 156 -10.75 18.02 -16.92
N GLU A 157 -11.06 16.75 -16.65
CA GLU A 157 -12.35 16.11 -16.92
C GLU A 157 -13.11 15.81 -15.63
N GLU A 158 -12.43 15.82 -14.48
CA GLU A 158 -13.00 15.58 -13.16
C GLU A 158 -12.44 16.58 -12.16
N TYR A 159 -13.25 16.91 -11.14
CA TYR A 159 -12.96 18.02 -10.24
C TYR A 159 -13.15 17.60 -8.79
N GLY A 160 -12.14 17.82 -7.95
CA GLY A 160 -12.16 17.47 -6.54
C GLY A 160 -12.43 18.67 -5.64
N PHE A 161 -13.34 18.52 -4.69
CA PHE A 161 -13.71 19.53 -3.71
C PHE A 161 -13.55 18.99 -2.30
N ALA A 162 -12.98 19.77 -1.39
CA ALA A 162 -12.88 19.43 0.02
C ALA A 162 -13.28 20.60 0.92
N THR A 163 -12.63 21.76 0.78
CA THR A 163 -12.82 22.90 1.67
C THR A 163 -14.23 23.48 1.59
N MET A 164 -14.79 23.67 0.41
CA MET A 164 -16.11 24.26 0.24
C MET A 164 -17.23 23.36 0.77
N PRO A 165 -17.29 22.06 0.49
CA PRO A 165 -18.23 21.15 1.16
C PRO A 165 -18.14 21.19 2.69
N LEU A 166 -16.94 21.28 3.25
CA LEU A 166 -16.78 21.43 4.71
C LEU A 166 -17.38 22.76 5.21
N ILE A 167 -17.17 23.86 4.49
CA ILE A 167 -17.73 25.18 4.85
C ILE A 167 -19.26 25.14 4.79
N THR A 168 -19.85 24.54 3.76
CA THR A 168 -21.31 24.39 3.63
C THR A 168 -21.93 23.59 4.78
N MET A 169 -21.15 22.68 5.37
CA MET A 169 -21.54 21.89 6.54
C MET A 169 -21.24 22.58 7.88
N GLY A 170 -20.78 23.85 7.88
CA GLY A 170 -20.55 24.63 9.09
C GLY A 170 -19.09 24.72 9.55
N CYS A 171 -18.10 24.33 8.73
CA CYS A 171 -16.69 24.52 9.07
C CYS A 171 -16.33 26.01 9.11
N ILE A 172 -15.77 26.45 10.23
CA ILE A 172 -15.36 27.86 10.46
C ILE A 172 -13.86 28.10 10.14
N MET A 173 -13.20 27.15 9.49
CA MET A 173 -11.81 27.28 9.02
C MET A 173 -10.76 27.58 10.10
N MET A 174 -10.97 27.11 11.34
CA MET A 174 -10.02 27.30 12.45
C MET A 174 -8.63 26.70 12.21
N ARG A 175 -8.52 25.71 11.32
CA ARG A 175 -7.25 25.02 11.01
C ARG A 175 -6.57 24.33 12.20
N LYS A 176 -7.35 23.91 13.21
CA LYS A 176 -6.89 23.16 14.40
C LYS A 176 -7.32 21.69 14.36
N CYS A 177 -7.64 21.17 13.16
CA CYS A 177 -8.14 19.80 12.99
C CYS A 177 -7.16 18.73 13.51
N HIS A 178 -5.86 18.98 13.40
CA HIS A 178 -4.81 18.07 13.86
C HIS A 178 -4.78 17.89 15.38
N LEU A 179 -5.31 18.85 16.15
CA LEU A 179 -5.34 18.80 17.62
C LEU A 179 -6.55 18.05 18.20
N ASN A 180 -7.45 17.54 17.38
CA ASN A 180 -8.71 16.92 17.82
C ASN A 180 -9.68 17.86 18.57
N THR A 181 -9.54 19.17 18.39
CA THR A 181 -10.27 20.24 19.12
C THR A 181 -11.22 21.03 18.21
N CYS A 182 -11.82 20.38 17.21
CA CYS A 182 -12.73 21.06 16.28
C CYS A 182 -13.99 21.55 17.00
N ALA A 183 -14.13 22.86 17.16
CA ALA A 183 -15.23 23.46 17.92
C ALA A 183 -16.62 23.19 17.33
N VAL A 184 -16.71 22.94 16.03
CA VAL A 184 -17.97 22.67 15.30
C VAL A 184 -18.19 21.17 15.04
N GLY A 185 -17.36 20.30 15.57
CA GLY A 185 -17.59 18.85 15.55
C GLY A 185 -17.26 18.12 14.24
N ILE A 186 -16.86 18.81 13.15
CA ILE A 186 -16.66 18.18 11.83
C ILE A 186 -15.42 17.27 11.79
N ALA A 187 -14.33 17.69 12.44
CA ALA A 187 -13.02 17.04 12.30
C ALA A 187 -12.42 16.68 13.67
N THR A 188 -13.19 16.01 14.51
CA THR A 188 -12.77 15.55 15.83
C THR A 188 -13.34 14.18 16.14
N GLN A 189 -12.65 13.41 17.01
CA GLN A 189 -13.14 12.15 17.58
C GLN A 189 -13.72 12.35 19.00
N ASP A 190 -13.59 13.55 19.59
CA ASP A 190 -14.18 13.86 20.87
C ASP A 190 -15.72 13.80 20.80
N PRO A 191 -16.41 12.96 21.60
CA PRO A 191 -17.85 12.77 21.52
C PRO A 191 -18.64 14.05 21.83
N VAL A 192 -18.17 14.88 22.77
CA VAL A 192 -18.82 16.15 23.16
C VAL A 192 -18.73 17.16 22.04
N LEU A 193 -17.56 17.27 21.39
CA LEU A 193 -17.39 18.16 20.26
C LEU A 193 -18.14 17.66 19.02
N ARG A 194 -18.14 16.34 18.75
CA ARG A 194 -18.90 15.74 17.63
C ARG A 194 -20.40 16.01 17.73
N ALA A 195 -20.96 16.02 18.93
CA ALA A 195 -22.38 16.34 19.15
C ALA A 195 -22.79 17.75 18.71
N ARG A 196 -21.83 18.66 18.47
CA ARG A 196 -22.06 20.02 17.97
C ARG A 196 -22.22 20.09 16.45
N PHE A 197 -21.96 18.98 15.73
CA PHE A 197 -22.07 18.96 14.28
C PHE A 197 -23.53 19.08 13.83
N THR A 198 -23.82 20.11 13.03
CA THR A 198 -25.19 20.42 12.54
C THR A 198 -25.30 20.36 11.02
N GLY A 199 -24.26 19.97 10.32
CA GLY A 199 -24.27 19.88 8.85
C GLY A 199 -25.28 18.86 8.36
N GLN A 200 -25.95 19.18 7.24
CA GLN A 200 -26.90 18.30 6.57
C GLN A 200 -26.42 17.98 5.15
N PRO A 201 -26.69 16.77 4.62
CA PRO A 201 -26.32 16.40 3.24
C PRO A 201 -26.84 17.38 2.19
N GLU A 202 -28.04 17.93 2.40
CA GLU A 202 -28.72 18.87 1.50
C GLU A 202 -27.92 20.16 1.30
N HIS A 203 -27.17 20.60 2.30
CA HIS A 203 -26.28 21.76 2.16
C HIS A 203 -25.23 21.53 1.08
N VAL A 204 -24.64 20.34 1.04
CA VAL A 204 -23.64 19.96 0.03
C VAL A 204 -24.30 19.74 -1.33
N VAL A 205 -25.46 19.09 -1.39
CA VAL A 205 -26.21 18.88 -2.62
C VAL A 205 -26.54 20.22 -3.28
N ASN A 206 -27.13 21.17 -2.52
CA ASN A 206 -27.48 22.50 -3.03
C ASN A 206 -26.24 23.27 -3.50
N PHE A 207 -25.14 23.19 -2.75
CA PHE A 207 -23.88 23.81 -3.15
C PHE A 207 -23.42 23.33 -4.53
N PHE A 208 -23.45 22.03 -4.80
CA PHE A 208 -23.05 21.50 -6.09
C PHE A 208 -24.01 21.84 -7.22
N PHE A 209 -25.32 21.97 -6.96
CA PHE A 209 -26.25 22.52 -7.93
C PHE A 209 -25.88 23.95 -8.31
N PHE A 210 -25.51 24.80 -7.35
CA PHE A 210 -25.07 26.18 -7.64
C PHE A 210 -23.76 26.21 -8.43
N ILE A 211 -22.79 25.35 -8.10
CA ILE A 211 -21.54 25.21 -8.88
C ILE A 211 -21.85 24.81 -10.32
N ALA A 212 -22.71 23.81 -10.52
CA ALA A 212 -23.10 23.36 -11.85
C ALA A 212 -23.81 24.45 -12.65
N GLU A 213 -24.69 25.20 -12.02
CA GLU A 213 -25.38 26.33 -12.69
C GLU A 213 -24.43 27.46 -13.07
N GLN A 214 -23.51 27.86 -12.18
CA GLN A 214 -22.45 28.81 -12.53
C GLN A 214 -21.61 28.33 -13.70
N MET A 215 -21.20 27.06 -13.68
CA MET A 215 -20.45 26.44 -14.77
C MET A 215 -21.25 26.53 -16.08
N ARG A 216 -22.53 26.15 -16.06
CA ARG A 216 -23.41 26.22 -17.23
C ARG A 216 -23.50 27.64 -17.81
N GLN A 217 -23.61 28.67 -16.95
CA GLN A 217 -23.65 30.08 -17.38
C GLN A 217 -22.35 30.51 -18.06
N HIS A 218 -21.19 30.11 -17.54
CA HIS A 218 -19.91 30.38 -18.15
C HIS A 218 -19.73 29.64 -19.49
N MET A 219 -20.15 28.36 -19.56
CA MET A 219 -20.13 27.57 -20.80
C MET A 219 -20.98 28.23 -21.89
N ALA A 220 -22.19 28.71 -21.55
CA ALA A 220 -23.07 29.38 -22.48
C ALA A 220 -22.42 30.66 -23.04
N LYS A 221 -21.77 31.47 -22.20
CA LYS A 221 -21.03 32.68 -22.63
C LYS A 221 -19.85 32.36 -23.54
N LEU A 222 -19.18 31.22 -23.33
CA LEU A 222 -18.06 30.75 -24.14
C LEU A 222 -18.49 30.00 -25.42
N GLY A 223 -19.77 29.68 -25.56
CA GLY A 223 -20.34 28.97 -26.70
C GLY A 223 -20.18 27.45 -26.65
N PHE A 224 -19.94 26.85 -25.48
CA PHE A 224 -19.87 25.39 -25.31
C PHE A 224 -21.21 24.79 -24.91
N ARG A 225 -21.57 23.66 -25.52
CA ARG A 225 -22.80 22.91 -25.20
C ARG A 225 -22.53 21.77 -24.20
N THR A 226 -21.34 21.20 -24.26
CA THR A 226 -20.92 20.08 -23.39
C THR A 226 -19.58 20.40 -22.72
N VAL A 227 -19.34 19.75 -21.57
CA VAL A 227 -18.04 19.83 -20.87
C VAL A 227 -16.92 19.27 -21.75
N ASP A 228 -17.22 18.20 -22.47
CA ASP A 228 -16.29 17.52 -23.37
C ASP A 228 -15.73 18.43 -24.48
N GLU A 229 -16.57 19.36 -24.98
CA GLU A 229 -16.14 20.36 -25.98
C GLU A 229 -15.18 21.40 -25.38
N MET A 230 -15.25 21.63 -24.09
CA MET A 230 -14.49 22.65 -23.37
C MET A 230 -13.11 22.14 -22.94
N VAL A 231 -12.94 20.83 -22.74
CA VAL A 231 -11.70 20.25 -22.22
C VAL A 231 -10.50 20.58 -23.10
N GLY A 232 -9.46 21.20 -22.48
CA GLY A 232 -8.21 21.57 -23.16
C GLY A 232 -8.31 22.72 -24.16
N ARG A 233 -9.37 23.55 -24.07
CA ARG A 233 -9.59 24.71 -24.94
C ARG A 233 -8.99 25.99 -24.32
N VAL A 234 -7.68 25.97 -24.08
CA VAL A 234 -6.92 27.12 -23.52
C VAL A 234 -7.02 28.37 -24.38
N ASP A 235 -7.34 28.22 -25.68
CA ASP A 235 -7.60 29.31 -26.62
C ASP A 235 -8.83 30.18 -26.23
N ARG A 236 -9.61 29.75 -25.26
CA ARG A 236 -10.77 30.49 -24.72
C ARG A 236 -10.46 31.24 -23.43
N ILE A 237 -9.24 31.23 -22.95
CA ILE A 237 -8.78 31.99 -21.79
C ILE A 237 -8.11 33.27 -22.26
N ASP A 238 -8.68 34.42 -21.90
CA ASP A 238 -8.07 35.71 -22.12
C ASP A 238 -7.26 36.13 -20.89
N ALA A 239 -5.95 36.18 -21.03
CA ALA A 239 -5.03 36.58 -19.96
C ALA A 239 -4.78 38.10 -19.94
N ALA A 240 -5.19 38.87 -20.94
CA ALA A 240 -4.89 40.30 -21.04
C ALA A 240 -5.53 41.12 -19.90
N VAL A 241 -6.66 40.65 -19.36
CA VAL A 241 -7.34 41.29 -18.24
C VAL A 241 -6.52 41.21 -16.93
N ALA A 242 -5.66 40.22 -16.80
CA ALA A 242 -4.79 40.06 -15.62
C ALA A 242 -3.76 41.20 -15.51
N ASP A 243 -3.30 41.74 -16.62
CA ASP A 243 -2.32 42.82 -16.66
C ASP A 243 -2.86 44.15 -16.05
N LEU A 244 -4.17 44.28 -15.92
CA LEU A 244 -4.82 45.45 -15.30
C LEU A 244 -4.70 45.43 -13.78
N HIS A 245 -4.41 44.26 -13.17
CA HIS A 245 -4.32 44.17 -11.72
C HIS A 245 -2.86 44.35 -11.27
N TRP A 246 -2.62 45.23 -10.35
CA TRP A 246 -1.29 45.65 -9.89
C TRP A 246 -0.39 44.48 -9.40
N LYS A 247 -0.99 43.42 -8.81
CA LYS A 247 -0.25 42.21 -8.39
C LYS A 247 0.03 41.24 -9.52
N ALA A 248 -0.71 41.31 -10.60
CA ALA A 248 -0.54 40.42 -11.76
C ALA A 248 0.33 41.03 -12.86
N LYS A 249 0.64 42.33 -12.72
CA LYS A 249 1.50 43.03 -13.68
C LYS A 249 2.87 42.38 -13.82
N GLY A 250 3.18 41.89 -14.99
CA GLY A 250 4.43 41.20 -15.29
C GLY A 250 4.40 39.68 -15.11
N ILE A 251 3.25 39.08 -14.75
CA ILE A 251 3.09 37.64 -14.77
C ILE A 251 2.88 37.15 -16.19
N ASN A 252 3.78 36.31 -16.68
CA ASN A 252 3.65 35.69 -18.00
C ASN A 252 2.91 34.35 -17.88
N LEU A 253 1.70 34.26 -18.43
CA LEU A 253 0.87 33.07 -18.46
C LEU A 253 1.00 32.25 -19.74
N SER A 254 1.86 32.65 -20.66
CA SER A 254 1.98 31.99 -21.98
C SER A 254 2.32 30.50 -21.91
N SER A 255 3.14 30.09 -20.93
CA SER A 255 3.48 28.67 -20.73
C SER A 255 2.31 27.84 -20.25
N ILE A 256 1.44 28.39 -19.38
CA ILE A 256 0.23 27.71 -18.90
C ILE A 256 -0.81 27.59 -20.03
N LEU A 257 -0.92 28.62 -20.86
CA LEU A 257 -1.88 28.69 -21.95
C LEU A 257 -1.35 28.14 -23.27
N TYR A 258 -0.15 27.54 -23.25
CA TYR A 258 0.44 26.96 -24.45
C TYR A 258 -0.39 25.78 -24.96
N ALA A 259 -0.83 25.84 -26.20
CA ALA A 259 -1.51 24.76 -26.91
C ALA A 259 -0.57 24.18 -27.96
N PRO A 260 -0.05 22.95 -27.81
CA PRO A 260 0.80 22.35 -28.83
C PRO A 260 0.03 22.13 -30.12
N THR A 261 0.69 22.38 -31.24
CA THR A 261 0.15 22.05 -32.58
C THR A 261 0.28 20.56 -32.80
N LEU A 262 -0.84 19.87 -32.92
CA LEU A 262 -0.89 18.41 -32.94
C LEU A 262 -1.68 17.88 -34.14
N PRO A 263 -1.35 16.68 -34.64
CA PRO A 263 -2.18 16.00 -35.62
C PRO A 263 -3.63 15.84 -35.12
N SER A 264 -4.59 15.91 -36.06
CA SER A 264 -6.02 15.85 -35.74
C SER A 264 -6.47 14.55 -35.02
N ARG A 265 -5.66 13.47 -35.08
CA ARG A 265 -5.91 12.20 -34.37
C ARG A 265 -5.66 12.30 -32.87
N VAL A 266 -4.88 13.28 -32.41
CA VAL A 266 -4.54 13.40 -30.97
C VAL A 266 -5.69 14.06 -30.23
N ALA A 267 -6.35 13.28 -29.36
CA ALA A 267 -7.48 13.75 -28.60
C ALA A 267 -7.07 14.57 -27.38
N ARG A 268 -7.84 15.64 -27.08
CA ARG A 268 -7.59 16.53 -25.93
C ARG A 268 -8.13 16.01 -24.60
N ARG A 269 -8.87 14.91 -24.63
CA ARG A 269 -9.50 14.24 -23.49
C ARG A 269 -9.46 12.73 -23.64
N ARG A 270 -9.91 12.01 -22.63
CA ARG A 270 -9.99 10.54 -22.71
C ARG A 270 -11.00 10.09 -23.76
N MET A 271 -10.56 9.22 -24.66
CA MET A 271 -11.38 8.66 -25.75
C MET A 271 -11.39 7.14 -25.76
N GLN A 272 -10.46 6.47 -25.08
CA GLN A 272 -10.29 5.01 -25.09
C GLN A 272 -10.04 4.46 -23.70
N ALA A 273 -10.43 3.21 -23.46
CA ALA A 273 -10.13 2.50 -22.23
C ALA A 273 -8.67 2.00 -22.22
N GLN A 274 -8.12 1.81 -21.03
CA GLN A 274 -6.85 1.11 -20.85
C GLN A 274 -7.07 -0.40 -21.02
N ASP A 275 -6.14 -1.05 -21.72
CA ASP A 275 -6.04 -2.51 -21.75
C ASP A 275 -5.11 -2.96 -20.63
N HIS A 276 -5.61 -3.73 -19.68
CA HIS A 276 -4.87 -4.24 -18.55
C HIS A 276 -4.33 -5.65 -18.76
N GLY A 277 -4.55 -6.27 -19.93
CA GLY A 277 -4.05 -7.60 -20.27
C GLY A 277 -4.57 -8.74 -19.39
N LEU A 278 -5.72 -8.55 -18.72
CA LEU A 278 -6.26 -9.51 -17.74
C LEU A 278 -6.68 -10.85 -18.35
N GLY A 279 -6.95 -10.90 -19.66
CA GLY A 279 -7.36 -12.12 -20.35
C GLY A 279 -6.30 -13.24 -20.36
N ALA A 280 -5.02 -12.89 -20.16
CA ALA A 280 -3.90 -13.84 -20.10
C ALA A 280 -3.58 -14.34 -18.68
N ALA A 281 -4.34 -13.91 -17.65
CA ALA A 281 -4.07 -14.28 -16.27
C ALA A 281 -4.28 -15.78 -16.02
N LEU A 282 -3.34 -16.41 -15.29
CA LEU A 282 -3.42 -17.83 -14.91
C LEU A 282 -4.64 -18.11 -14.02
N ASP A 283 -5.14 -17.10 -13.32
CA ASP A 283 -6.29 -17.17 -12.43
C ASP A 283 -7.57 -17.66 -13.12
N HIS A 284 -7.73 -17.47 -14.42
CA HIS A 284 -8.87 -18.06 -15.15
C HIS A 284 -8.90 -19.58 -15.02
N ALA A 285 -7.76 -20.24 -15.10
CA ALA A 285 -7.64 -21.70 -14.90
C ALA A 285 -7.87 -22.07 -13.42
N LEU A 286 -7.37 -21.27 -12.48
CA LEU A 286 -7.57 -21.48 -11.04
C LEU A 286 -9.07 -21.38 -10.69
N ILE A 287 -9.76 -20.37 -11.18
CA ILE A 287 -11.20 -20.14 -10.95
C ILE A 287 -12.04 -21.27 -11.54
N ALA A 288 -11.74 -21.68 -12.78
CA ALA A 288 -12.43 -22.80 -13.41
C ALA A 288 -12.30 -24.09 -12.58
N LYS A 289 -11.09 -24.37 -12.07
CA LYS A 289 -10.85 -25.53 -11.19
C LYS A 289 -11.50 -25.38 -9.82
N ALA A 290 -11.63 -24.14 -9.31
CA ALA A 290 -12.23 -23.84 -8.01
C ALA A 290 -13.76 -23.86 -8.03
N ALA A 291 -14.44 -24.05 -9.16
CA ALA A 291 -15.90 -23.97 -9.27
C ALA A 291 -16.66 -24.74 -8.16
N PRO A 292 -16.32 -26.02 -7.82
CA PRO A 292 -17.01 -26.73 -6.74
C PRO A 292 -16.78 -26.07 -5.35
N ALA A 293 -15.60 -25.50 -5.12
CA ALA A 293 -15.31 -24.77 -3.88
C ALA A 293 -16.09 -23.45 -3.82
N LEU A 294 -16.17 -22.73 -4.93
CA LEU A 294 -16.90 -21.48 -5.02
C LEU A 294 -18.43 -21.70 -4.91
N GLU A 295 -18.96 -22.78 -5.42
CA GLU A 295 -20.41 -23.07 -5.43
C GLU A 295 -20.88 -23.64 -4.10
N SER A 296 -20.18 -24.63 -3.56
CA SER A 296 -20.64 -25.47 -2.45
C SER A 296 -19.61 -25.71 -1.34
N GLN A 297 -18.50 -24.96 -1.33
CA GLN A 297 -17.38 -25.10 -0.38
C GLN A 297 -16.74 -26.50 -0.40
N THR A 298 -16.92 -27.25 -1.49
CA THR A 298 -16.30 -28.56 -1.67
C THR A 298 -14.78 -28.40 -1.78
N LYS A 299 -14.05 -29.29 -1.10
CA LYS A 299 -12.57 -29.28 -1.14
C LYS A 299 -12.05 -29.54 -2.55
N VAL A 300 -11.15 -28.70 -3.01
CA VAL A 300 -10.53 -28.78 -4.33
C VAL A 300 -9.00 -28.78 -4.21
N LYS A 301 -8.35 -29.66 -4.94
CA LYS A 301 -6.89 -29.69 -5.12
C LYS A 301 -6.55 -29.58 -6.60
N GLY A 302 -5.43 -28.91 -6.89
CA GLY A 302 -4.92 -28.78 -8.26
C GLY A 302 -3.41 -28.57 -8.29
N SER A 303 -2.80 -28.87 -9.46
CA SER A 303 -1.40 -28.61 -9.72
C SER A 303 -1.27 -27.83 -11.01
N PHE A 304 -0.37 -26.85 -11.03
CA PHE A 304 -0.17 -25.92 -12.13
C PHE A 304 1.32 -25.65 -12.34
N ALA A 305 1.75 -25.56 -13.58
CA ALA A 305 3.06 -24.97 -13.90
C ALA A 305 2.96 -23.44 -13.79
N ILE A 306 3.98 -22.82 -13.22
CA ILE A 306 4.04 -21.37 -13.09
C ILE A 306 5.33 -20.81 -13.68
N ARG A 307 5.27 -19.62 -14.24
CA ARG A 307 6.40 -18.89 -14.80
C ARG A 307 6.35 -17.45 -14.33
N ASN A 308 7.47 -16.74 -14.35
CA ASN A 308 7.60 -15.35 -13.90
C ASN A 308 6.72 -14.34 -14.67
N VAL A 309 6.19 -14.69 -15.82
CA VAL A 309 5.19 -13.89 -16.55
C VAL A 309 3.80 -13.98 -15.93
N HIS A 310 3.54 -14.99 -15.10
CA HIS A 310 2.26 -15.14 -14.38
C HIS A 310 2.33 -14.31 -13.10
N ARG A 311 1.85 -13.07 -13.21
CA ARG A 311 1.82 -12.12 -12.09
C ARG A 311 0.49 -12.15 -11.37
N THR A 312 0.46 -11.79 -10.09
CA THR A 312 -0.74 -11.57 -9.27
C THR A 312 -1.62 -12.82 -9.15
N VAL A 313 -0.99 -14.00 -9.25
CA VAL A 313 -1.67 -15.29 -9.22
C VAL A 313 -2.37 -15.49 -7.86
N GLY A 314 -3.66 -15.82 -7.89
CA GLY A 314 -4.52 -15.99 -6.72
C GLY A 314 -5.43 -14.79 -6.43
N ALA A 315 -5.14 -13.59 -6.96
CA ALA A 315 -5.90 -12.39 -6.64
C ALA A 315 -7.30 -12.36 -7.28
N MET A 316 -7.46 -12.81 -8.53
CA MET A 316 -8.80 -12.91 -9.13
C MET A 316 -9.65 -13.96 -8.43
N LEU A 317 -9.05 -15.11 -8.08
CA LEU A 317 -9.72 -16.15 -7.30
C LEU A 317 -10.14 -15.59 -5.93
N GLY A 318 -9.24 -14.87 -5.25
CA GLY A 318 -9.52 -14.19 -3.99
C GLY A 318 -10.68 -13.19 -4.12
N GLY A 319 -10.72 -12.41 -5.20
CA GLY A 319 -11.80 -11.48 -5.51
C GLY A 319 -13.16 -12.19 -5.71
N GLN A 320 -13.20 -13.38 -6.32
CA GLN A 320 -14.42 -14.20 -6.44
C GLN A 320 -14.89 -14.70 -5.07
N ILE A 321 -13.97 -15.20 -4.24
CA ILE A 321 -14.28 -15.67 -2.89
C ILE A 321 -14.82 -14.51 -2.04
N ALA A 322 -14.14 -13.37 -2.03
CA ALA A 322 -14.54 -12.20 -1.24
C ALA A 322 -15.93 -11.66 -1.65
N ARG A 323 -16.28 -11.67 -2.93
CA ARG A 323 -17.62 -11.27 -3.40
C ARG A 323 -18.70 -12.19 -2.89
N LYS A 324 -18.44 -13.50 -2.79
CA LYS A 324 -19.45 -14.49 -2.41
C LYS A 324 -19.53 -14.71 -0.91
N TYR A 325 -18.38 -14.73 -0.23
CA TYR A 325 -18.27 -15.11 1.17
C TYR A 325 -17.82 -13.98 2.11
N GLY A 326 -17.61 -12.78 1.56
CA GLY A 326 -17.18 -11.62 2.34
C GLY A 326 -15.81 -11.81 2.98
N SER A 327 -15.61 -11.18 4.14
CA SER A 327 -14.36 -11.25 4.91
C SER A 327 -14.12 -12.60 5.59
N ALA A 328 -15.13 -13.44 5.74
CA ALA A 328 -14.99 -14.77 6.33
C ALA A 328 -14.22 -15.74 5.42
N GLY A 329 -14.30 -15.53 4.09
CA GLY A 329 -13.67 -16.41 3.12
C GLY A 329 -14.29 -17.81 3.11
N LEU A 330 -13.48 -18.80 2.80
CA LEU A 330 -13.84 -20.23 2.81
C LEU A 330 -13.30 -20.93 4.05
N PRO A 331 -13.87 -22.08 4.46
CA PRO A 331 -13.31 -22.93 5.51
C PRO A 331 -11.86 -23.33 5.21
N ASP A 332 -11.03 -23.52 6.23
CA ASP A 332 -9.62 -23.88 6.04
C ASP A 332 -9.45 -25.16 5.20
N GLY A 333 -8.46 -25.15 4.31
CA GLY A 333 -8.15 -26.26 3.42
C GLY A 333 -9.21 -26.56 2.36
N THR A 334 -10.11 -25.62 2.05
CA THR A 334 -11.10 -25.78 0.96
C THR A 334 -10.44 -25.80 -0.41
N ILE A 335 -9.46 -24.91 -0.67
CA ILE A 335 -8.71 -24.86 -1.92
C ILE A 335 -7.24 -25.07 -1.61
N HIS A 336 -6.61 -26.07 -2.24
CA HIS A 336 -5.19 -26.29 -2.15
C HIS A 336 -4.60 -26.42 -3.56
N TYR A 337 -3.85 -25.42 -3.98
CA TYR A 337 -3.18 -25.41 -5.27
C TYR A 337 -1.68 -25.47 -5.13
N LYS A 338 -1.08 -26.46 -5.79
CA LYS A 338 0.38 -26.61 -5.90
C LYS A 338 0.87 -26.04 -7.22
N PHE A 339 1.93 -25.26 -7.15
CA PHE A 339 2.61 -24.67 -8.31
C PHE A 339 4.04 -25.19 -8.39
N GLN A 340 4.55 -25.35 -9.61
CA GLN A 340 5.92 -25.75 -9.87
C GLN A 340 6.55 -24.78 -10.85
N GLY A 341 7.68 -24.16 -10.45
CA GLY A 341 8.43 -23.19 -11.25
C GLY A 341 8.65 -21.85 -10.55
N SER A 342 8.89 -20.80 -11.33
CA SER A 342 9.18 -19.46 -10.83
C SER A 342 7.92 -18.58 -10.93
N ALA A 343 7.38 -18.14 -9.80
CA ALA A 343 6.22 -17.26 -9.79
C ALA A 343 6.61 -15.80 -10.10
N GLY A 344 5.75 -15.09 -10.82
CA GLY A 344 5.89 -13.65 -11.06
C GLY A 344 5.59 -12.82 -9.83
N GLN A 345 5.62 -11.49 -9.99
CA GLN A 345 5.33 -10.53 -8.91
C GLN A 345 3.93 -10.72 -8.34
N SER A 346 3.78 -10.41 -7.04
CA SER A 346 2.51 -10.45 -6.31
C SER A 346 1.84 -11.83 -6.26
N PHE A 347 2.63 -12.92 -6.25
CA PHE A 347 2.09 -14.27 -6.04
C PHE A 347 1.36 -14.34 -4.70
N GLY A 348 0.12 -14.81 -4.69
CA GLY A 348 -0.70 -14.91 -3.49
C GLY A 348 -1.18 -13.57 -2.93
N ALA A 349 -1.14 -12.47 -3.71
CA ALA A 349 -1.64 -11.19 -3.25
C ALA A 349 -3.15 -11.24 -2.95
N PHE A 350 -3.54 -10.68 -1.80
CA PHE A 350 -4.93 -10.55 -1.33
C PHE A 350 -5.70 -11.85 -1.12
N VAL A 351 -5.00 -12.98 -1.06
CA VAL A 351 -5.64 -14.31 -0.94
C VAL A 351 -6.35 -14.43 0.42
N PRO A 352 -7.67 -14.74 0.43
CA PRO A 352 -8.47 -14.85 1.64
C PRO A 352 -8.39 -16.23 2.29
N SER A 353 -9.02 -16.37 3.46
CA SER A 353 -9.15 -17.64 4.18
C SER A 353 -9.68 -18.79 3.32
N GLY A 354 -9.23 -19.99 3.61
CA GLY A 354 -9.63 -21.25 2.94
C GLY A 354 -8.82 -21.60 1.71
N VAL A 355 -7.87 -20.74 1.29
CA VAL A 355 -6.99 -20.98 0.14
C VAL A 355 -5.57 -21.23 0.60
N THR A 356 -4.99 -22.34 0.18
CA THR A 356 -3.57 -22.65 0.31
C THR A 356 -2.91 -22.64 -1.06
N LEU A 357 -1.86 -21.82 -1.23
CA LEU A 357 -1.00 -21.80 -2.39
C LEU A 357 0.36 -22.37 -1.99
N GLU A 358 0.72 -23.51 -2.56
CA GLU A 358 2.00 -24.20 -2.33
C GLU A 358 2.86 -24.03 -3.56
N LEU A 359 4.05 -23.46 -3.41
CA LEU A 359 4.99 -23.21 -4.49
C LEU A 359 6.27 -24.04 -4.29
N GLU A 360 6.46 -25.02 -5.11
CA GLU A 360 7.74 -25.72 -5.30
C GLU A 360 8.57 -24.96 -6.33
N GLY A 361 9.41 -24.03 -5.86
CA GLY A 361 10.14 -23.10 -6.71
C GLY A 361 10.53 -21.83 -6.01
N ASP A 362 10.51 -20.72 -6.75
CA ASP A 362 10.84 -19.38 -6.29
C ASP A 362 9.78 -18.35 -6.73
N ALA A 363 9.77 -17.20 -6.09
CA ALA A 363 8.83 -16.12 -6.42
C ALA A 363 9.55 -14.77 -6.47
N ASN A 364 9.05 -13.90 -7.35
CA ASN A 364 9.46 -12.49 -7.43
C ASN A 364 8.91 -11.66 -6.27
N ASP A 365 9.04 -10.33 -6.36
CA ASP A 365 8.65 -9.38 -5.35
C ASP A 365 7.16 -9.42 -5.01
N TYR A 366 6.81 -8.89 -3.84
CA TYR A 366 5.44 -8.69 -3.36
C TYR A 366 4.65 -9.98 -3.08
N LEU A 367 5.32 -11.11 -2.86
CA LEU A 367 4.62 -12.35 -2.46
C LEU A 367 3.75 -12.08 -1.23
N GLY A 368 2.48 -12.49 -1.28
CA GLY A 368 1.54 -12.34 -0.18
C GLY A 368 1.16 -10.89 0.16
N LYS A 369 1.38 -9.93 -0.75
CA LYS A 369 0.92 -8.54 -0.56
C LYS A 369 -0.55 -8.50 -0.18
N GLY A 370 -0.88 -7.86 0.96
CA GLY A 370 -2.26 -7.75 1.41
C GLY A 370 -2.95 -9.09 1.70
N LEU A 371 -2.19 -10.15 2.00
CA LEU A 371 -2.75 -11.46 2.37
C LEU A 371 -3.83 -11.29 3.44
N SER A 372 -4.98 -11.91 3.27
CA SER A 372 -6.18 -11.68 4.09
C SER A 372 -6.79 -12.98 4.66
N GLY A 373 -5.94 -13.93 5.04
CA GLY A 373 -6.34 -15.17 5.71
C GLY A 373 -5.90 -16.46 5.03
N GLY A 374 -5.38 -16.39 3.80
CA GLY A 374 -4.87 -17.56 3.09
C GLY A 374 -3.54 -18.06 3.63
N ARG A 375 -3.09 -19.19 3.10
CA ARG A 375 -1.79 -19.78 3.43
C ARG A 375 -0.91 -19.85 2.19
N ILE A 376 0.36 -19.43 2.32
CA ILE A 376 1.37 -19.54 1.28
C ILE A 376 2.53 -20.36 1.82
N ILE A 377 2.95 -21.37 1.05
CA ILE A 377 4.05 -22.27 1.38
C ILE A 377 5.00 -22.23 0.20
N THR A 378 6.28 -21.88 0.44
CA THR A 378 7.29 -21.85 -0.63
C THR A 378 8.54 -22.59 -0.19
N TYR A 379 9.04 -23.44 -1.05
CA TYR A 379 10.28 -24.20 -0.84
C TYR A 379 10.95 -24.53 -2.18
N PRO A 380 12.29 -24.64 -2.22
CA PRO A 380 13.00 -25.01 -3.43
C PRO A 380 12.62 -26.42 -3.93
N PRO A 381 12.72 -26.69 -5.23
CA PRO A 381 12.60 -28.05 -5.76
C PRO A 381 13.56 -29.00 -5.05
N LYS A 382 13.11 -30.23 -4.78
CA LYS A 382 13.94 -31.25 -4.12
C LYS A 382 15.22 -31.60 -4.89
N THR A 383 15.27 -31.28 -6.17
CA THR A 383 16.44 -31.48 -7.05
C THR A 383 17.44 -30.32 -7.00
N SER A 384 17.16 -29.26 -6.24
CA SER A 384 18.06 -28.12 -6.10
C SER A 384 19.33 -28.51 -5.36
N SER A 385 20.47 -28.01 -5.83
CA SER A 385 21.79 -28.26 -5.24
C SER A 385 22.26 -27.18 -4.28
N PHE A 386 21.48 -26.09 -4.10
CA PHE A 386 21.81 -24.99 -3.19
C PHE A 386 21.17 -25.19 -1.82
N LEU A 387 21.72 -24.52 -0.81
CA LEU A 387 21.18 -24.49 0.54
C LEU A 387 20.09 -23.41 0.65
N PRO A 388 18.86 -23.77 0.99
CA PRO A 388 17.75 -22.79 1.10
C PRO A 388 18.06 -21.65 2.07
N GLU A 389 18.66 -21.96 3.21
CA GLU A 389 19.02 -20.99 4.25
C GLU A 389 20.14 -20.01 3.86
N GLU A 390 20.79 -20.20 2.73
CA GLU A 390 21.81 -19.32 2.17
C GLU A 390 21.37 -18.65 0.86
N SER A 391 20.18 -19.02 0.36
CA SER A 391 19.72 -18.62 -0.97
C SER A 391 18.43 -17.81 -0.91
N ILE A 392 18.35 -16.75 -1.71
CA ILE A 392 17.12 -15.96 -1.86
C ILE A 392 16.13 -16.79 -2.70
N VAL A 393 15.00 -17.15 -2.11
CA VAL A 393 13.92 -17.94 -2.73
C VAL A 393 12.71 -17.07 -3.04
N VAL A 394 12.53 -15.96 -2.33
CA VAL A 394 11.48 -14.97 -2.61
C VAL A 394 12.08 -13.56 -2.68
N GLY A 395 11.54 -12.74 -3.56
CA GLY A 395 12.01 -11.39 -3.79
C GLY A 395 11.72 -10.43 -2.63
N ASN A 396 11.64 -9.14 -2.95
CA ASN A 396 11.47 -8.05 -1.97
C ASN A 396 10.01 -7.84 -1.57
N VAL A 397 9.78 -7.13 -0.47
CA VAL A 397 8.47 -6.59 -0.04
C VAL A 397 7.43 -7.69 0.20
N VAL A 398 7.88 -8.84 0.66
CA VAL A 398 7.01 -9.98 1.00
C VAL A 398 6.07 -9.60 2.12
N LEU A 399 4.78 -9.98 2.05
CA LEU A 399 3.72 -9.72 3.04
C LEU A 399 3.40 -8.23 3.29
N TYR A 400 3.71 -7.37 2.35
CA TYR A 400 3.36 -5.96 2.49
C TYR A 400 1.88 -5.76 2.82
N GLY A 401 1.61 -5.13 3.97
CA GLY A 401 0.24 -4.82 4.39
C GLY A 401 -0.67 -6.03 4.59
N ALA A 402 -0.12 -7.24 4.78
CA ALA A 402 -0.89 -8.44 5.08
C ALA A 402 -1.68 -8.27 6.38
N THR A 403 -2.96 -8.63 6.38
CA THR A 403 -3.88 -8.40 7.52
C THR A 403 -4.17 -9.67 8.32
N SER A 404 -3.97 -10.82 7.73
CA SER A 404 -4.10 -12.14 8.36
C SER A 404 -3.58 -13.22 7.42
N GLY A 405 -3.53 -14.48 7.89
CA GLY A 405 -3.04 -15.61 7.12
C GLY A 405 -1.67 -16.07 7.56
N GLU A 406 -1.10 -17.01 6.82
CA GLU A 406 0.13 -17.71 7.21
C GLU A 406 1.07 -17.87 6.02
N VAL A 407 2.36 -17.66 6.27
CA VAL A 407 3.39 -17.82 5.24
C VAL A 407 4.59 -18.59 5.79
N PHE A 408 5.00 -19.63 5.08
CA PHE A 408 6.14 -20.49 5.43
C PHE A 408 7.11 -20.55 4.25
N LEU A 409 8.32 -20.00 4.44
CA LEU A 409 9.31 -19.84 3.38
C LEU A 409 10.60 -20.58 3.75
N ASN A 410 10.87 -21.68 3.09
CA ASN A 410 12.15 -22.37 3.20
C ASN A 410 13.14 -21.74 2.21
N GLY A 411 13.81 -20.71 2.69
CA GLY A 411 14.75 -19.86 1.98
C GLY A 411 14.76 -18.44 2.51
N ILE A 412 15.64 -17.62 1.97
CA ILE A 412 15.79 -16.21 2.35
C ILE A 412 14.79 -15.35 1.55
N ALA A 413 14.14 -14.42 2.24
CA ALA A 413 13.39 -13.35 1.60
C ALA A 413 14.31 -12.14 1.34
N GLY A 414 14.03 -11.40 0.27
CA GLY A 414 14.73 -10.15 -0.05
C GLY A 414 14.50 -9.05 0.98
N GLU A 415 14.69 -7.81 0.54
CA GLU A 415 14.52 -6.60 1.34
C GLU A 415 13.07 -6.38 1.77
N ARG A 416 12.85 -5.72 2.91
CA ARG A 416 11.53 -5.28 3.39
C ARG A 416 10.54 -6.42 3.64
N PHE A 417 11.03 -7.55 4.12
CA PHE A 417 10.19 -8.66 4.54
C PHE A 417 9.23 -8.24 5.66
N ALA A 418 7.94 -8.56 5.53
CA ALA A 418 6.88 -8.25 6.49
C ALA A 418 6.69 -6.74 6.79
N VAL A 419 7.12 -5.86 5.88
CA VAL A 419 6.84 -4.42 6.00
C VAL A 419 5.34 -4.18 6.10
N ARG A 420 4.92 -3.41 7.12
CA ARG A 420 3.51 -3.10 7.40
C ARG A 420 2.62 -4.34 7.57
N ASN A 421 3.19 -5.47 7.95
CA ASN A 421 2.39 -6.61 8.35
C ASN A 421 1.46 -6.20 9.51
N SER A 422 0.17 -6.45 9.35
CA SER A 422 -0.88 -6.02 10.28
C SER A 422 -1.65 -7.20 10.90
N GLY A 423 -1.12 -8.45 10.76
CA GLY A 423 -1.77 -9.60 11.39
C GLY A 423 -1.38 -10.98 10.85
N ALA A 424 -0.62 -11.06 9.78
CA ALA A 424 -0.17 -12.36 9.26
C ALA A 424 0.92 -12.99 10.13
N ILE A 425 0.97 -14.32 10.10
CA ILE A 425 2.01 -15.15 10.71
C ILE A 425 3.00 -15.56 9.64
N ALA A 426 4.30 -15.39 9.89
CA ALA A 426 5.32 -15.75 8.92
C ALA A 426 6.51 -16.44 9.56
N VAL A 427 7.05 -17.46 8.89
CA VAL A 427 8.33 -18.13 9.22
C VAL A 427 9.21 -18.12 7.98
N VAL A 428 10.45 -17.67 8.14
CA VAL A 428 11.43 -17.54 7.04
C VAL A 428 12.82 -17.90 7.51
N GLU A 429 13.66 -18.44 6.62
CA GLU A 429 15.05 -18.83 6.96
C GLU A 429 15.99 -17.63 7.16
N GLY A 430 15.67 -16.49 6.56
CA GLY A 430 16.40 -15.24 6.68
C GLY A 430 15.74 -14.14 5.90
N CYS A 431 16.15 -12.88 6.10
CA CYS A 431 15.63 -11.75 5.33
C CYS A 431 16.68 -10.65 5.13
N GLY A 432 16.48 -9.85 4.08
CA GLY A 432 17.27 -8.67 3.79
C GLY A 432 17.06 -7.50 4.76
N ASP A 433 17.51 -6.30 4.38
CA ASP A 433 17.40 -5.08 5.17
C ASP A 433 15.92 -4.67 5.34
N HIS A 434 15.60 -3.91 6.40
CA HIS A 434 14.28 -3.36 6.71
C HIS A 434 13.17 -4.40 7.00
N GLY A 435 13.52 -5.59 7.48
CA GLY A 435 12.52 -6.59 7.92
C GLY A 435 11.61 -6.03 9.03
N CYS A 436 10.31 -6.34 8.99
CA CYS A 436 9.27 -5.88 9.93
C CYS A 436 9.14 -4.36 10.09
N GLU A 437 9.64 -3.57 9.13
CA GLU A 437 9.51 -2.11 9.16
C GLU A 437 8.03 -1.71 9.17
N TYR A 438 7.65 -0.81 10.09
CA TYR A 438 6.26 -0.36 10.31
C TYR A 438 5.23 -1.48 10.54
N MET A 439 5.64 -2.64 11.01
CA MET A 439 4.71 -3.71 11.38
C MET A 439 3.81 -3.24 12.53
N THR A 440 2.50 -3.52 12.42
CA THR A 440 1.48 -3.07 13.38
C THR A 440 0.81 -4.23 14.14
N ASN A 441 0.92 -5.46 13.65
CA ASN A 441 0.40 -6.66 14.31
C ASN A 441 0.96 -7.93 13.62
N GLY A 442 0.63 -9.11 14.16
CA GLY A 442 1.05 -10.41 13.64
C GLY A 442 2.26 -10.99 14.34
N THR A 443 2.75 -12.12 13.82
CA THR A 443 3.91 -12.84 14.38
C THR A 443 4.88 -13.18 13.25
N VAL A 444 6.16 -12.83 13.43
CA VAL A 444 7.22 -13.13 12.46
C VAL A 444 8.32 -13.93 13.14
N ILE A 445 8.78 -15.02 12.50
CA ILE A 445 9.94 -15.79 12.95
C ILE A 445 10.99 -15.78 11.85
N VAL A 446 12.20 -15.34 12.18
CA VAL A 446 13.38 -15.36 11.30
C VAL A 446 14.38 -16.38 11.89
N LEU A 447 14.64 -17.46 11.17
CA LEU A 447 15.45 -18.59 11.65
C LEU A 447 16.96 -18.39 11.45
N GLY A 448 17.35 -17.28 10.84
CA GLY A 448 18.75 -16.98 10.55
C GLY A 448 19.01 -15.50 10.41
N LYS A 449 19.86 -15.14 9.44
CA LYS A 449 20.31 -13.74 9.31
C LYS A 449 19.16 -12.80 8.94
N ALA A 450 18.97 -11.77 9.75
CA ALA A 450 18.21 -10.59 9.37
C ALA A 450 19.16 -9.50 8.83
N GLY A 451 18.69 -8.67 7.90
CA GLY A 451 19.42 -7.52 7.39
C GLY A 451 19.45 -6.36 8.40
N ARG A 452 19.94 -5.19 7.97
CA ARG A 452 20.03 -3.97 8.77
C ARG A 452 18.67 -3.30 8.93
N ASN A 453 18.57 -2.42 9.90
CA ASN A 453 17.40 -1.59 10.18
C ASN A 453 16.10 -2.41 10.43
N PHE A 454 16.25 -3.65 10.92
CA PHE A 454 15.12 -4.50 11.26
C PHE A 454 14.23 -3.83 12.32
N ALA A 455 12.91 -3.96 12.21
CA ALA A 455 11.90 -3.40 13.10
C ALA A 455 11.84 -1.86 13.16
N ALA A 456 12.38 -1.13 12.19
CA ALA A 456 12.27 0.33 12.14
C ALA A 456 10.80 0.76 12.12
N GLY A 457 10.40 1.63 13.06
CA GLY A 457 9.01 2.11 13.18
C GLY A 457 7.98 1.03 13.51
N MET A 458 8.39 -0.15 13.92
CA MET A 458 7.48 -1.21 14.36
C MET A 458 6.68 -0.74 15.58
N SER A 459 5.36 -0.80 15.53
CA SER A 459 4.45 -0.29 16.57
C SER A 459 3.57 -1.36 17.21
N GLY A 460 3.49 -2.56 16.62
CA GLY A 460 2.70 -3.68 17.13
C GLY A 460 3.13 -5.01 16.53
N GLY A 461 2.53 -6.11 17.00
CA GLY A 461 2.98 -7.46 16.70
C GLY A 461 4.26 -7.85 17.44
N ILE A 462 4.74 -9.06 17.18
CA ILE A 462 5.97 -9.60 17.81
C ILE A 462 6.81 -10.29 16.73
N ALA A 463 8.12 -10.07 16.76
CA ALA A 463 9.05 -10.85 15.97
C ALA A 463 10.00 -11.64 16.86
N TYR A 464 10.37 -12.84 16.41
CA TYR A 464 11.37 -13.71 17.04
C TYR A 464 12.50 -13.94 16.03
N VAL A 465 13.71 -13.57 16.37
CA VAL A 465 14.86 -13.67 15.47
C VAL A 465 15.92 -14.58 16.09
N TYR A 466 16.31 -15.60 15.38
CA TYR A 466 17.43 -16.44 15.80
C TYR A 466 18.76 -15.74 15.48
N ASP A 467 19.47 -15.36 16.53
CA ASP A 467 20.76 -14.65 16.46
C ASP A 467 21.93 -15.60 16.80
N GLY A 468 22.19 -16.56 15.94
CA GLY A 468 23.33 -17.48 16.14
C GLY A 468 24.71 -16.81 16.09
N ARG A 469 24.80 -15.55 15.64
CA ARG A 469 26.05 -14.79 15.54
C ARG A 469 26.25 -13.79 16.67
N GLY A 470 25.21 -13.46 17.43
CA GLY A 470 25.25 -12.46 18.50
C GLY A 470 25.37 -11.00 18.01
N ASP A 471 25.10 -10.71 16.73
CA ASP A 471 25.26 -9.37 16.14
C ASP A 471 23.93 -8.63 15.89
N PHE A 472 22.81 -9.29 16.09
CA PHE A 472 21.49 -8.75 15.77
C PHE A 472 21.16 -7.48 16.57
N SER A 473 21.36 -7.52 17.89
CA SER A 473 21.04 -6.40 18.79
C SER A 473 21.88 -5.15 18.54
N VAL A 474 23.13 -5.31 18.07
CA VAL A 474 24.11 -4.20 17.92
C VAL A 474 24.12 -3.67 16.49
N ARG A 475 23.98 -4.53 15.50
CA ARG A 475 24.24 -4.17 14.09
C ARG A 475 23.03 -4.21 13.18
N ARG A 476 21.96 -4.93 13.59
CA ARG A 476 20.85 -5.24 12.69
C ARG A 476 19.55 -4.58 13.09
N CYS A 477 19.18 -4.61 14.37
CA CYS A 477 17.91 -4.12 14.85
C CYS A 477 17.91 -2.60 15.05
N ASN A 478 16.85 -1.94 14.55
CA ASN A 478 16.56 -0.55 14.90
C ASN A 478 15.77 -0.53 16.22
N ARG A 479 16.44 -0.19 17.30
CA ARG A 479 15.88 -0.23 18.66
C ARG A 479 15.12 1.04 19.06
N THR A 480 14.95 1.98 18.18
CA THR A 480 14.28 3.26 18.50
C THR A 480 12.85 3.05 19.02
N SER A 481 12.17 2.02 18.53
CA SER A 481 10.75 1.74 18.84
C SER A 481 10.51 0.37 19.48
N VAL A 482 11.56 -0.43 19.74
CA VAL A 482 11.41 -1.80 20.24
C VAL A 482 12.39 -2.13 21.36
N ASP A 483 11.97 -3.00 22.28
CA ASP A 483 12.83 -3.69 23.23
C ASP A 483 13.24 -5.06 22.69
N LEU A 484 14.40 -5.57 23.13
CA LEU A 484 14.90 -6.90 22.83
C LEU A 484 14.91 -7.74 24.10
N GLU A 485 14.26 -8.87 24.06
CA GLU A 485 14.07 -9.76 25.22
C GLU A 485 14.47 -11.20 24.88
N PRO A 486 14.90 -12.00 25.88
CA PRO A 486 15.12 -13.42 25.69
C PRO A 486 13.78 -14.17 25.49
N LEU A 487 13.84 -15.30 24.78
CA LEU A 487 12.70 -16.22 24.63
C LEU A 487 12.57 -17.11 25.86
N VAL A 488 11.91 -16.62 26.92
CA VAL A 488 11.80 -17.30 28.22
C VAL A 488 10.33 -17.53 28.66
N LEU A 489 9.40 -16.70 28.19
CA LEU A 489 8.00 -16.85 28.52
C LEU A 489 7.43 -18.12 27.87
N GLU A 490 6.86 -19.01 28.67
CA GLU A 490 6.39 -20.34 28.22
C GLU A 490 5.45 -20.25 27.02
N SER A 491 4.49 -19.32 27.02
CA SER A 491 3.58 -19.09 25.89
C SER A 491 4.28 -18.67 24.60
N ASP A 492 5.41 -17.94 24.70
CA ASP A 492 6.20 -17.55 23.55
C ASP A 492 7.05 -18.73 23.04
N VAL A 493 7.61 -19.50 23.98
CA VAL A 493 8.36 -20.73 23.67
C VAL A 493 7.49 -21.73 22.93
N GLU A 494 6.29 -22.00 23.46
CA GLU A 494 5.32 -22.89 22.84
C GLU A 494 4.91 -22.40 21.43
N ARG A 495 4.64 -21.10 21.29
CA ARG A 495 4.29 -20.48 20.01
C ARG A 495 5.40 -20.67 18.97
N VAL A 496 6.65 -20.38 19.34
CA VAL A 496 7.79 -20.53 18.45
C VAL A 496 7.96 -21.98 18.04
N ARG A 497 7.94 -22.93 18.99
CA ARG A 497 8.03 -24.36 18.69
C ARG A 497 6.96 -24.85 17.74
N ASN A 498 5.70 -24.53 18.01
CA ASN A 498 4.58 -24.93 17.14
C ASN A 498 4.75 -24.39 15.71
N LEU A 499 5.19 -23.14 15.56
CA LEU A 499 5.43 -22.55 14.24
C LEU A 499 6.62 -23.18 13.54
N LEU A 500 7.67 -23.58 14.25
CA LEU A 500 8.79 -24.32 13.68
C LEU A 500 8.37 -25.73 13.24
N GLU A 501 7.58 -26.45 14.03
CA GLU A 501 7.03 -27.76 13.67
C GLU A 501 6.22 -27.67 12.38
N ARG A 502 5.33 -26.70 12.28
CA ARG A 502 4.53 -26.46 11.08
C ARG A 502 5.40 -26.05 9.88
N HIS A 503 6.42 -25.23 10.10
CA HIS A 503 7.35 -24.83 9.05
C HIS A 503 8.12 -26.02 8.48
N ARG A 504 8.65 -26.87 9.37
CA ARG A 504 9.27 -28.14 8.98
C ARG A 504 8.32 -29.02 8.17
N ASP A 505 7.10 -29.20 8.68
CA ASP A 505 6.13 -30.13 8.09
C ASP A 505 5.62 -29.64 6.71
N TYR A 506 5.47 -28.33 6.54
CA TYR A 506 5.04 -27.76 5.27
C TYR A 506 6.15 -27.64 4.22
N THR A 507 7.37 -27.34 4.65
CA THR A 507 8.44 -26.95 3.71
C THR A 507 9.60 -27.93 3.66
N GLY A 508 9.69 -28.84 4.63
CA GLY A 508 10.85 -29.74 4.77
C GLY A 508 12.12 -29.03 5.23
N SER A 509 12.03 -27.86 5.89
CA SER A 509 13.18 -27.08 6.33
C SER A 509 14.15 -27.87 7.20
N PRO A 510 15.41 -28.09 6.77
CA PRO A 510 16.41 -28.78 7.57
C PRO A 510 16.79 -27.98 8.82
N ARG A 511 16.83 -26.65 8.73
CA ARG A 511 17.14 -25.77 9.84
C ARG A 511 16.08 -25.84 10.95
N ALA A 512 14.79 -25.81 10.59
CA ALA A 512 13.71 -25.97 11.56
C ALA A 512 13.76 -27.37 12.22
N ALA A 513 14.04 -28.42 11.46
CA ALA A 513 14.23 -29.76 11.98
C ALA A 513 15.36 -29.82 13.01
N TRP A 514 16.52 -29.29 12.67
CA TRP A 514 17.67 -29.23 13.58
C TRP A 514 17.36 -28.44 14.86
N MET A 515 16.72 -27.26 14.75
CA MET A 515 16.35 -26.45 15.92
C MET A 515 15.39 -27.17 16.85
N LEU A 516 14.44 -27.90 16.32
CA LEU A 516 13.47 -28.68 17.12
C LEU A 516 14.14 -29.86 17.82
N GLU A 517 15.05 -30.56 17.14
CA GLU A 517 15.82 -31.67 17.72
C GLU A 517 16.78 -31.20 18.82
N HIS A 518 17.40 -30.04 18.63
CA HIS A 518 18.36 -29.45 19.56
C HIS A 518 17.79 -28.23 20.32
N TRP A 519 16.50 -28.28 20.69
CA TRP A 519 15.77 -27.13 21.22
C TRP A 519 16.45 -26.44 22.40
N ALA A 520 16.99 -27.21 23.34
CA ALA A 520 17.69 -26.65 24.51
C ALA A 520 18.91 -25.77 24.14
N ALA A 521 19.56 -26.09 23.02
CA ALA A 521 20.68 -25.31 22.48
C ALA A 521 20.19 -24.13 21.61
N ALA A 522 19.09 -24.30 20.87
CA ALA A 522 18.57 -23.31 19.95
C ALA A 522 17.78 -22.18 20.67
N GLN A 523 16.97 -22.52 21.69
CA GLN A 523 16.12 -21.56 22.37
C GLN A 523 16.85 -20.31 22.90
N PRO A 524 18.03 -20.38 23.54
CA PRO A 524 18.74 -19.18 24.01
C PRO A 524 19.22 -18.24 22.89
N GLY A 525 19.30 -18.73 21.66
CA GLY A 525 19.65 -17.94 20.48
C GLY A 525 18.50 -17.09 19.94
N PHE A 526 17.26 -17.29 20.39
CA PHE A 526 16.14 -16.48 19.95
C PHE A 526 16.03 -15.18 20.75
N ILE A 527 15.84 -14.09 20.00
CA ILE A 527 15.56 -12.75 20.53
C ILE A 527 14.13 -12.38 20.18
N LYS A 528 13.35 -12.01 21.20
CA LYS A 528 12.02 -11.43 21.04
C LYS A 528 12.13 -9.94 20.82
N VAL A 529 11.58 -9.46 19.72
CA VAL A 529 11.47 -8.03 19.37
C VAL A 529 10.07 -7.56 19.74
N PHE A 530 9.98 -6.65 20.71
CA PHE A 530 8.71 -6.24 21.30
C PHE A 530 8.55 -4.71 21.23
N PRO A 531 7.57 -4.17 20.47
CA PRO A 531 7.39 -2.74 20.30
C PRO A 531 7.00 -2.02 21.60
N HIS A 532 7.57 -0.83 21.83
CA HIS A 532 7.30 0.01 23.00
C HIS A 532 5.82 0.38 23.11
N GLU A 533 5.20 0.81 22.01
CA GLU A 533 3.79 1.20 21.97
C GLU A 533 2.87 0.01 22.26
N TYR A 534 3.22 -1.18 21.77
CA TYR A 534 2.43 -2.38 22.06
C TYR A 534 2.52 -2.79 23.54
N LYS A 535 3.73 -2.71 24.13
CA LYS A 535 3.91 -2.90 25.58
C LYS A 535 3.07 -1.92 26.39
N ARG A 536 3.08 -0.64 26.00
CA ARG A 536 2.29 0.41 26.68
C ARG A 536 0.80 0.07 26.70
N VAL A 537 0.24 -0.40 25.60
CA VAL A 537 -1.17 -0.77 25.50
C VAL A 537 -1.49 -2.02 26.34
N LEU A 538 -0.55 -2.97 26.39
CA LEU A 538 -0.70 -4.21 27.19
C LEU A 538 -0.38 -4.01 28.67
N GLY A 539 0.07 -2.83 29.08
CA GLY A 539 0.51 -2.58 30.47
C GLY A 539 1.81 -3.30 30.84
N VAL A 540 2.63 -3.70 29.86
CA VAL A 540 3.91 -4.38 30.07
C VAL A 540 5.02 -3.34 30.18
N PRO A 541 5.88 -3.37 31.22
CA PRO A 541 6.96 -2.43 31.38
C PRO A 541 8.01 -2.58 30.26
N ARG A 542 8.68 -1.47 29.94
CA ARG A 542 9.84 -1.49 29.04
C ARG A 542 11.05 -2.12 29.72
N VAL A 543 11.93 -2.70 28.92
CA VAL A 543 13.20 -3.29 29.38
C VAL A 543 14.33 -2.34 28.95
N GLU A 544 15.00 -1.72 29.93
CA GLU A 544 16.11 -0.80 29.65
C GLU A 544 17.41 -1.52 29.26
N THR A 545 17.58 -2.76 29.75
CA THR A 545 18.77 -3.58 29.46
C THR A 545 18.66 -4.20 28.07
N VAL A 546 19.68 -4.02 27.27
CA VAL A 546 19.76 -4.62 25.93
C VAL A 546 20.09 -6.09 26.06
N TYR A 547 19.14 -6.95 25.67
CA TYR A 547 19.44 -8.37 25.53
C TYR A 547 20.23 -8.61 24.23
N SER A 548 21.38 -9.25 24.37
CA SER A 548 22.13 -9.86 23.27
C SER A 548 22.17 -11.35 23.54
N SER A 549 21.89 -12.15 22.51
CA SER A 549 22.01 -13.62 22.68
C SER A 549 23.46 -13.98 23.04
N PRO A 550 23.67 -15.04 23.82
CA PRO A 550 25.02 -15.54 24.09
C PRO A 550 25.69 -15.83 22.74
N SER A 551 26.87 -15.23 22.50
CA SER A 551 27.62 -15.54 21.28
C SER A 551 27.97 -17.04 21.29
N SER A 552 27.37 -17.80 20.38
CA SER A 552 27.64 -19.22 20.22
C SER A 552 28.97 -19.41 19.50
N SER A 553 30.08 -19.18 20.19
CA SER A 553 31.40 -19.64 19.70
C SER A 553 31.52 -21.18 19.59
N SER A 554 30.48 -21.93 20.00
CA SER A 554 30.46 -23.39 20.00
C SER A 554 29.22 -24.05 19.35
N HIS A 555 28.23 -23.26 18.86
CA HIS A 555 27.00 -23.82 18.28
C HIS A 555 26.64 -23.13 16.94
N LEU A 556 27.60 -23.07 16.03
CA LEU A 556 27.26 -22.88 14.61
C LEU A 556 26.35 -24.05 14.25
N ILE A 557 25.13 -23.77 13.78
CA ILE A 557 24.32 -24.77 13.08
C ILE A 557 25.24 -25.29 11.98
N PRO A 558 25.58 -26.62 11.94
CA PRO A 558 26.37 -27.15 10.84
C PRO A 558 25.67 -26.72 9.55
N SER A 559 26.43 -26.21 8.57
CA SER A 559 25.85 -26.04 7.26
C SER A 559 25.38 -27.43 6.81
N THR A 560 24.21 -27.53 6.17
CA THR A 560 23.67 -28.81 5.71
C THR A 560 24.66 -29.57 4.79
N ALA A 561 25.68 -28.90 4.28
CA ALA A 561 26.81 -29.51 3.56
C ALA A 561 27.62 -30.49 4.43
N GLU A 562 27.73 -30.28 5.75
CA GLU A 562 28.45 -31.22 6.63
C GLU A 562 27.59 -32.42 7.05
N VAL A 563 26.26 -32.31 6.97
CA VAL A 563 25.32 -33.39 7.33
C VAL A 563 25.13 -34.39 6.16
N LEU A 564 25.41 -33.97 4.93
CA LEU A 564 25.27 -34.85 3.74
C LEU A 564 26.51 -35.66 3.42
N HIS A 565 27.64 -35.50 4.13
CA HIS A 565 28.89 -36.23 3.94
C HIS A 565 29.34 -37.04 5.17
N GLY A 566 28.43 -37.25 6.14
CA GLY A 566 28.66 -38.11 7.28
C GLY A 566 27.96 -39.46 7.17
#